data_6f8129682d0909d6495d92fff99c9426
#
_entry.id   6f8129682d0909d6495d92fff99c9426
#
_cell.length_a   1.000
_cell.length_b   1.000
_cell.length_c   1.000
_cell.angle_alpha   90.00
_cell.angle_beta   90.00
_cell.angle_gamma   90.00
#
_symmetry.space_group_name_H-M   'P 1'
#
loop_
_entity.id
_entity.type
_entity.pdbx_description
1 polymer ?
#
loop_
_entity_poly.entity_id
_entity_poly.type
_entity_poly.pdbx_seq_one_letter_code
_entity_poly.pdbx_strand_id
1 'polypeptide(L)'
;DCSSNHLSSLDLAHTPALKRLFCYNNQLAELDLSAVPDLELLHCGGNQLSELDLSQVPKLTRLFCYKNRLTDLDLANTPKLSKLFCDWNHLSALQLSRNPELTSLCCYANQLTQLDLTGLARLQKLSCRNNQLHELDLSHTPQLKMLYCKNNFLTHLDITQTPLLEDKDFS
;
A
#
# COMPACT_ATOMS: atom_id res chain seq x y z
N ASP A 1 -19.81 -4.15 -5.30
CA ASP A 1 -18.89 -3.80 -6.38
C ASP A 1 -19.56 -2.78 -7.28
N CYS A 2 -18.94 -1.62 -7.41
CA CYS A 2 -19.36 -0.51 -8.28
C CYS A 2 -18.18 0.00 -9.14
N SER A 3 -17.15 -0.85 -9.32
CA SER A 3 -15.96 -0.52 -10.08
C SER A 3 -16.22 -0.25 -11.57
N SER A 4 -15.27 0.45 -12.20
CA SER A 4 -15.27 0.75 -13.64
C SER A 4 -16.57 1.46 -14.10
N ASN A 5 -16.91 2.53 -13.40
CA ASN A 5 -18.02 3.44 -13.70
C ASN A 5 -17.52 4.89 -13.76
N HIS A 6 -18.42 5.85 -13.67
CA HIS A 6 -18.12 7.29 -13.67
C HIS A 6 -18.58 7.96 -12.37
N LEU A 7 -18.57 7.22 -11.24
CA LEU A 7 -19.03 7.72 -9.96
C LEU A 7 -18.08 8.84 -9.47
N SER A 8 -18.65 10.00 -9.15
CA SER A 8 -17.95 11.12 -8.52
C SER A 8 -18.13 11.15 -7.00
N SER A 9 -19.12 10.42 -6.47
CA SER A 9 -19.38 10.24 -5.05
C SER A 9 -19.92 8.84 -4.76
N LEU A 10 -19.77 8.36 -3.52
CA LEU A 10 -20.26 7.07 -3.06
C LEU A 10 -20.74 7.19 -1.63
N ASP A 11 -22.04 7.04 -1.40
CA ASP A 11 -22.64 7.03 -0.06
C ASP A 11 -22.64 5.60 0.51
N LEU A 12 -22.01 5.41 1.69
CA LEU A 12 -21.91 4.15 2.42
C LEU A 12 -22.73 4.15 3.71
N ALA A 13 -23.47 5.22 4.02
CA ALA A 13 -24.15 5.41 5.31
C ALA A 13 -25.09 4.27 5.72
N HIS A 14 -25.64 3.54 4.75
CA HIS A 14 -26.59 2.46 4.99
C HIS A 14 -26.01 1.05 4.80
N THR A 15 -24.67 0.91 4.83
CA THR A 15 -24.00 -0.40 4.60
C THR A 15 -23.04 -0.79 5.72
N PRO A 16 -23.41 -0.72 7.03
CA PRO A 16 -22.46 -0.89 8.15
C PRO A 16 -21.82 -2.30 8.23
N ALA A 17 -22.46 -3.31 7.66
CA ALA A 17 -21.94 -4.68 7.61
C ALA A 17 -21.05 -4.96 6.38
N LEU A 18 -20.66 -3.91 5.63
CA LEU A 18 -19.85 -4.08 4.42
C LEU A 18 -18.43 -4.55 4.79
N LYS A 19 -18.03 -5.69 4.26
CA LYS A 19 -16.69 -6.27 4.46
C LYS A 19 -15.75 -6.06 3.29
N ARG A 20 -16.29 -5.89 2.09
CA ARG A 20 -15.49 -5.74 0.87
C ARG A 20 -16.09 -4.68 -0.02
N LEU A 21 -15.30 -3.65 -0.30
CA LEU A 21 -15.67 -2.57 -1.21
C LEU A 21 -14.75 -2.58 -2.43
N PHE A 22 -15.35 -2.67 -3.61
CA PHE A 22 -14.69 -2.49 -4.90
C PHE A 22 -15.32 -1.27 -5.57
N CYS A 23 -14.59 -0.17 -5.61
CA CYS A 23 -14.99 1.10 -6.25
C CYS A 23 -13.87 1.64 -7.17
N TYR A 24 -12.97 0.75 -7.62
CA TYR A 24 -11.84 1.12 -8.46
C TYR A 24 -12.28 1.61 -9.85
N ASN A 25 -11.43 2.41 -10.52
CA ASN A 25 -11.68 2.99 -11.83
C ASN A 25 -13.01 3.77 -11.87
N ASN A 26 -13.10 4.79 -11.05
CA ASN A 26 -14.17 5.78 -11.00
C ASN A 26 -13.57 7.21 -11.00
N GLN A 27 -14.35 8.20 -10.59
CA GLN A 27 -13.93 9.61 -10.52
C GLN A 27 -14.06 10.16 -9.09
N LEU A 28 -13.92 9.28 -8.07
CA LEU A 28 -14.06 9.66 -6.66
C LEU A 28 -12.92 10.60 -6.25
N ALA A 29 -13.25 11.79 -5.77
CA ALA A 29 -12.31 12.73 -5.17
C ALA A 29 -12.20 12.55 -3.65
N GLU A 30 -13.22 11.97 -3.03
CA GLU A 30 -13.30 11.65 -1.61
C GLU A 30 -13.97 10.28 -1.41
N LEU A 31 -13.72 9.64 -0.25
CA LEU A 31 -14.34 8.37 0.12
C LEU A 31 -14.45 8.30 1.64
N ASP A 32 -15.67 8.50 2.16
CA ASP A 32 -15.97 8.37 3.58
C ASP A 32 -16.16 6.90 3.97
N LEU A 33 -15.31 6.39 4.86
CA LEU A 33 -15.34 5.03 5.37
C LEU A 33 -15.91 4.93 6.80
N SER A 34 -16.37 6.03 7.38
CA SER A 34 -16.82 6.09 8.78
C SER A 34 -17.99 5.15 9.11
N ALA A 35 -18.82 4.87 8.12
CA ALA A 35 -20.00 4.01 8.27
C ALA A 35 -19.72 2.50 8.07
N VAL A 36 -18.47 2.10 7.74
CA VAL A 36 -18.15 0.69 7.36
C VAL A 36 -17.02 0.10 8.22
N PRO A 37 -17.14 0.06 9.56
CA PRO A 37 -16.06 -0.35 10.48
C PRO A 37 -15.64 -1.81 10.34
N ASP A 38 -16.46 -2.63 9.69
CA ASP A 38 -16.19 -4.05 9.45
C ASP A 38 -15.45 -4.32 8.13
N LEU A 39 -14.97 -3.28 7.46
CA LEU A 39 -14.31 -3.41 6.16
C LEU A 39 -12.98 -4.19 6.28
N GLU A 40 -12.88 -5.28 5.53
CA GLU A 40 -11.72 -6.17 5.47
C GLU A 40 -10.90 -6.01 4.18
N LEU A 41 -11.56 -5.57 3.10
CA LEU A 41 -10.94 -5.30 1.81
C LEU A 41 -11.47 -3.99 1.21
N LEU A 42 -10.56 -3.10 0.87
CA LEU A 42 -10.85 -1.89 0.10
C LEU A 42 -10.05 -1.90 -1.21
N HIS A 43 -10.76 -1.75 -2.33
CA HIS A 43 -10.16 -1.53 -3.64
C HIS A 43 -10.73 -0.23 -4.23
N CYS A 44 -10.03 0.86 -4.03
CA CYS A 44 -10.36 2.20 -4.51
C CYS A 44 -9.33 2.74 -5.53
N GLY A 45 -8.53 1.86 -6.12
CA GLY A 45 -7.52 2.23 -7.12
C GLY A 45 -8.10 2.89 -8.36
N GLY A 46 -7.33 3.76 -9.06
CA GLY A 46 -7.79 4.42 -10.28
C GLY A 46 -8.93 5.41 -10.02
N ASN A 47 -8.80 6.25 -9.02
CA ASN A 47 -9.70 7.34 -8.69
C ASN A 47 -8.92 8.68 -8.62
N GLN A 48 -9.48 9.69 -7.97
CA GLN A 48 -8.88 11.02 -7.83
C GLN A 48 -8.68 11.40 -6.35
N LEU A 49 -8.56 10.40 -5.45
CA LEU A 49 -8.44 10.61 -4.02
C LEU A 49 -7.14 11.34 -3.70
N SER A 50 -7.23 12.49 -3.01
CA SER A 50 -6.09 13.21 -2.44
C SER A 50 -5.81 12.81 -0.99
N GLU A 51 -6.81 12.29 -0.31
CA GLU A 51 -6.78 11.81 1.07
C GLU A 51 -7.53 10.48 1.18
N LEU A 52 -7.19 9.67 2.17
CA LEU A 52 -7.88 8.43 2.49
C LEU A 52 -7.78 8.17 3.99
N ASP A 53 -8.85 8.47 4.72
CA ASP A 53 -8.94 8.22 6.17
C ASP A 53 -9.26 6.74 6.43
N LEU A 54 -8.33 6.04 7.08
CA LEU A 54 -8.46 4.63 7.47
C LEU A 54 -8.71 4.45 8.97
N SER A 55 -8.91 5.52 9.72
CA SER A 55 -9.02 5.50 11.18
C SER A 55 -10.20 4.66 11.69
N GLN A 56 -11.26 4.53 10.90
CA GLN A 56 -12.48 3.82 11.25
C GLN A 56 -12.58 2.39 10.71
N VAL A 57 -11.53 1.88 10.03
CA VAL A 57 -11.54 0.54 9.41
C VAL A 57 -10.45 -0.40 9.96
N PRO A 58 -10.39 -0.67 11.28
CA PRO A 58 -9.31 -1.41 11.93
C PRO A 58 -9.24 -2.90 11.55
N LYS A 59 -10.25 -3.41 10.86
CA LYS A 59 -10.30 -4.80 10.37
C LYS A 59 -9.71 -4.96 8.97
N LEU A 60 -9.21 -3.88 8.37
CA LEU A 60 -8.70 -3.90 7.00
C LEU A 60 -7.47 -4.81 6.89
N THR A 61 -7.56 -5.79 5.99
CA THR A 61 -6.49 -6.75 5.70
C THR A 61 -5.87 -6.55 4.32
N ARG A 62 -6.60 -5.92 3.40
CA ARG A 62 -6.15 -5.67 2.02
C ARG A 62 -6.58 -4.29 1.56
N LEU A 63 -5.61 -3.49 1.17
CA LEU A 63 -5.80 -2.14 0.64
C LEU A 63 -5.18 -2.03 -0.76
N PHE A 64 -6.00 -1.64 -1.73
CA PHE A 64 -5.61 -1.31 -3.09
C PHE A 64 -6.06 0.12 -3.38
N CYS A 65 -5.14 1.08 -3.22
CA CYS A 65 -5.39 2.51 -3.43
C CYS A 65 -4.46 3.12 -4.50
N TYR A 66 -3.94 2.27 -5.38
CA TYR A 66 -3.04 2.68 -6.46
C TYR A 66 -3.72 3.65 -7.46
N LYS A 67 -2.90 4.42 -8.20
CA LYS A 67 -3.36 5.40 -9.20
C LYS A 67 -4.41 6.35 -8.62
N ASN A 68 -4.00 7.08 -7.59
CA ASN A 68 -4.73 8.17 -6.96
C ASN A 68 -3.81 9.41 -6.87
N ARG A 69 -4.16 10.39 -6.04
CA ARG A 69 -3.39 11.62 -5.82
C ARG A 69 -2.91 11.74 -4.37
N LEU A 70 -2.77 10.61 -3.65
CA LEU A 70 -2.42 10.59 -2.24
C LEU A 70 -1.01 11.15 -2.03
N THR A 71 -0.86 12.10 -1.12
CA THR A 71 0.43 12.66 -0.69
C THR A 71 0.87 12.08 0.64
N ASP A 72 -0.06 11.55 1.43
CA ASP A 72 0.15 10.85 2.68
C ASP A 72 -0.80 9.64 2.78
N LEU A 73 -0.44 8.67 3.63
CA LEU A 73 -1.26 7.49 3.90
C LEU A 73 -0.99 6.98 5.31
N ASP A 74 -1.87 7.33 6.26
CA ASP A 74 -1.78 6.85 7.63
C ASP A 74 -2.33 5.42 7.76
N LEU A 75 -1.45 4.49 8.13
CA LEU A 75 -1.75 3.06 8.31
C LEU A 75 -1.78 2.63 9.79
N ALA A 76 -1.65 3.58 10.73
CA ALA A 76 -1.53 3.27 12.16
C ALA A 76 -2.72 2.50 12.72
N ASN A 77 -3.91 2.72 12.15
CA ASN A 77 -5.16 2.09 12.58
C ASN A 77 -5.52 0.81 11.80
N THR A 78 -4.63 0.31 10.94
CA THR A 78 -4.87 -0.91 10.16
C THR A 78 -3.84 -2.03 10.45
N PRO A 79 -3.69 -2.47 11.72
CA PRO A 79 -2.60 -3.38 12.13
C PRO A 79 -2.68 -4.78 11.51
N LYS A 80 -3.84 -5.16 10.97
CA LYS A 80 -4.06 -6.45 10.30
C LYS A 80 -3.76 -6.43 8.80
N LEU A 81 -3.22 -5.32 8.29
CA LEU A 81 -2.97 -5.16 6.87
C LEU A 81 -1.91 -6.15 6.40
N SER A 82 -2.27 -7.03 5.48
CA SER A 82 -1.41 -8.05 4.90
C SER A 82 -1.00 -7.76 3.47
N LYS A 83 -1.80 -6.94 2.75
CA LYS A 83 -1.49 -6.50 1.38
C LYS A 83 -1.76 -5.01 1.23
N LEU A 84 -0.74 -4.28 0.79
CA LEU A 84 -0.81 -2.87 0.47
C LEU A 84 -0.33 -2.62 -0.96
N PHE A 85 -1.20 -2.03 -1.78
CA PHE A 85 -0.91 -1.59 -3.14
C PHE A 85 -1.27 -0.10 -3.23
N CYS A 86 -0.26 0.76 -3.06
CA CYS A 86 -0.38 2.22 -3.07
C CYS A 86 0.47 2.87 -4.17
N ASP A 87 0.80 2.13 -5.19
CA ASP A 87 1.59 2.56 -6.33
C ASP A 87 0.90 3.65 -7.17
N TRP A 88 1.68 4.42 -7.93
CA TRP A 88 1.17 5.54 -8.72
C TRP A 88 0.38 6.55 -7.86
N ASN A 89 1.02 7.09 -6.84
CA ASN A 89 0.56 8.18 -5.99
C ASN A 89 1.68 9.25 -5.87
N HIS A 90 1.58 10.12 -4.90
CA HIS A 90 2.56 11.18 -4.62
C HIS A 90 3.14 11.07 -3.22
N LEU A 91 3.21 9.83 -2.67
CA LEU A 91 3.69 9.58 -1.31
C LEU A 91 5.18 9.92 -1.19
N SER A 92 5.55 10.80 -0.25
CA SER A 92 6.93 11.13 0.08
C SER A 92 7.48 10.29 1.23
N ALA A 93 6.61 9.72 2.05
CA ALA A 93 6.92 8.82 3.15
C ALA A 93 5.86 7.72 3.27
N LEU A 94 6.23 6.61 3.93
CA LEU A 94 5.31 5.51 4.22
C LEU A 94 5.73 4.86 5.55
N GLN A 95 4.88 5.00 6.57
CA GLN A 95 5.13 4.46 7.91
C GLN A 95 4.49 3.08 8.04
N LEU A 96 5.32 2.04 8.22
CA LEU A 96 4.89 0.63 8.21
C LEU A 96 5.04 -0.08 9.57
N SER A 97 5.56 0.61 10.58
CA SER A 97 5.90 0.03 11.90
C SER A 97 4.70 -0.59 12.65
N ARG A 98 3.48 -0.22 12.27
CA ARG A 98 2.23 -0.77 12.84
C ARG A 98 1.60 -1.89 12.02
N ASN A 99 2.28 -2.36 10.94
CA ASN A 99 1.71 -3.32 9.99
C ASN A 99 2.57 -4.61 9.87
N PRO A 100 2.88 -5.32 10.97
CA PRO A 100 3.78 -6.47 10.98
C PRO A 100 3.25 -7.67 10.17
N GLU A 101 1.97 -7.68 9.84
CA GLU A 101 1.33 -8.75 9.07
C GLU A 101 1.52 -8.60 7.54
N LEU A 102 2.19 -7.53 7.08
CA LEU A 102 2.40 -7.31 5.65
C LEU A 102 3.20 -8.45 5.00
N THR A 103 2.60 -9.04 3.98
CA THR A 103 3.21 -10.05 3.10
C THR A 103 3.48 -9.53 1.70
N SER A 104 2.77 -8.50 1.27
CA SER A 104 2.93 -7.88 -0.05
C SER A 104 2.82 -6.37 0.05
N LEU A 105 3.86 -5.67 -0.39
CA LEU A 105 3.93 -4.22 -0.49
C LEU A 105 4.26 -3.81 -1.92
N CYS A 106 3.38 -3.03 -2.52
CA CYS A 106 3.58 -2.38 -3.80
C CYS A 106 3.43 -0.86 -3.61
N CYS A 107 4.55 -0.14 -3.67
CA CYS A 107 4.63 1.31 -3.49
C CYS A 107 5.42 1.98 -4.62
N TYR A 108 5.52 1.32 -5.79
CA TYR A 108 6.27 1.87 -6.91
C TYR A 108 5.63 3.14 -7.50
N ALA A 109 6.43 3.92 -8.23
CA ALA A 109 5.98 5.19 -8.82
C ALA A 109 5.35 6.13 -7.78
N ASN A 110 6.15 6.45 -6.76
CA ASN A 110 5.90 7.43 -5.74
C ASN A 110 7.12 8.37 -5.61
N GLN A 111 7.24 9.10 -4.52
CA GLN A 111 8.33 10.04 -4.25
C GLN A 111 9.09 9.67 -2.96
N LEU A 112 9.13 8.37 -2.60
CA LEU A 112 9.73 7.89 -1.37
C LEU A 112 11.25 8.10 -1.41
N THR A 113 11.79 8.80 -0.42
CA THR A 113 13.23 8.98 -0.22
C THR A 113 13.82 7.95 0.74
N GLN A 114 12.98 7.36 1.58
CA GLN A 114 13.31 6.30 2.54
C GLN A 114 12.18 5.27 2.60
N LEU A 115 12.51 4.03 2.94
CA LEU A 115 11.53 2.97 3.17
C LEU A 115 12.03 2.09 4.31
N ASP A 116 11.48 2.30 5.50
CA ASP A 116 11.79 1.50 6.68
C ASP A 116 10.97 0.18 6.65
N LEU A 117 11.68 -0.94 6.59
CA LEU A 117 11.11 -2.29 6.57
C LEU A 117 11.20 -2.99 7.93
N THR A 118 11.61 -2.27 9.00
CA THR A 118 11.72 -2.82 10.35
C THR A 118 10.38 -3.40 10.81
N GLY A 119 10.44 -4.63 11.33
CA GLY A 119 9.23 -5.35 11.80
C GLY A 119 8.46 -6.10 10.72
N LEU A 120 8.86 -6.03 9.44
CA LEU A 120 8.16 -6.70 8.33
C LEU A 120 8.70 -8.10 8.03
N ALA A 121 8.93 -8.91 9.07
CA ALA A 121 9.52 -10.25 8.94
C ALA A 121 8.71 -11.23 8.07
N ARG A 122 7.44 -10.93 7.80
CA ARG A 122 6.55 -11.72 6.93
C ARG A 122 6.52 -11.25 5.48
N LEU A 123 7.24 -10.19 5.13
CA LEU A 123 7.19 -9.62 3.78
C LEU A 123 7.79 -10.59 2.76
N GLN A 124 7.00 -10.96 1.76
CA GLN A 124 7.37 -11.89 0.69
C GLN A 124 7.54 -11.19 -0.65
N LYS A 125 6.83 -10.09 -0.88
CA LYS A 125 6.84 -9.35 -2.13
C LYS A 125 7.00 -7.86 -1.84
N LEU A 126 8.03 -7.26 -2.43
CA LEU A 126 8.30 -5.82 -2.38
C LEU A 126 8.49 -5.28 -3.79
N SER A 127 7.70 -4.28 -4.15
CA SER A 127 7.92 -3.45 -5.34
C SER A 127 7.97 -1.98 -4.92
N CYS A 128 9.17 -1.41 -4.96
CA CYS A 128 9.46 0.00 -4.66
C CYS A 128 10.14 0.72 -5.83
N ARG A 129 9.98 0.22 -7.07
CA ARG A 129 10.53 0.83 -8.30
C ARG A 129 10.10 2.28 -8.45
N ASN A 130 10.87 3.05 -9.24
CA ASN A 130 10.51 4.42 -9.59
C ASN A 130 10.18 5.26 -8.34
N ASN A 131 11.12 5.31 -7.40
CA ASN A 131 11.11 6.15 -6.23
C ASN A 131 12.45 6.92 -6.15
N GLN A 132 12.77 7.49 -5.00
CA GLN A 132 13.98 8.28 -4.76
C GLN A 132 14.82 7.70 -3.62
N LEU A 133 14.80 6.35 -3.46
CA LEU A 133 15.51 5.66 -2.39
C LEU A 133 17.03 5.70 -2.63
N HIS A 134 17.79 6.12 -1.62
CA HIS A 134 19.25 6.08 -1.63
C HIS A 134 19.82 4.83 -0.96
N GLU A 135 19.03 4.22 -0.09
CA GLU A 135 19.33 2.97 0.61
C GLU A 135 18.08 2.11 0.74
N LEU A 136 18.29 0.81 0.89
CA LEU A 136 17.20 -0.15 1.17
C LEU A 136 17.77 -1.27 2.03
N ASP A 137 17.43 -1.26 3.32
CA ASP A 137 17.82 -2.30 4.28
C ASP A 137 16.82 -3.47 4.23
N LEU A 138 17.33 -4.64 3.84
CA LEU A 138 16.55 -5.88 3.75
C LEU A 138 16.76 -6.83 4.93
N SER A 139 17.55 -6.45 5.95
CA SER A 139 17.90 -7.29 7.09
C SER A 139 16.67 -7.76 7.89
N HIS A 140 15.58 -7.01 7.81
CA HIS A 140 14.32 -7.30 8.50
C HIS A 140 13.31 -8.10 7.66
N THR A 141 13.67 -8.55 6.43
CA THR A 141 12.74 -9.22 5.50
C THR A 141 13.22 -10.61 5.06
N PRO A 142 13.50 -11.56 5.99
CA PRO A 142 14.06 -12.87 5.68
C PRO A 142 13.15 -13.77 4.83
N GLN A 143 11.86 -13.44 4.73
CA GLN A 143 10.89 -14.19 3.92
C GLN A 143 10.71 -13.62 2.50
N LEU A 144 11.52 -12.61 2.12
CA LEU A 144 11.37 -11.94 0.84
C LEU A 144 11.73 -12.88 -0.32
N LYS A 145 10.78 -13.03 -1.26
CA LYS A 145 10.87 -13.88 -2.45
C LYS A 145 10.96 -13.08 -3.75
N MET A 146 10.32 -11.91 -3.76
CA MET A 146 10.27 -11.03 -4.92
C MET A 146 10.67 -9.63 -4.53
N LEU A 147 11.69 -9.08 -5.20
CA LEU A 147 12.16 -7.71 -4.97
C LEU A 147 12.30 -6.96 -6.29
N TYR A 148 11.59 -5.88 -6.43
CA TYR A 148 11.62 -4.99 -7.58
C TYR A 148 11.92 -3.57 -7.09
N CYS A 149 13.17 -3.11 -7.26
CA CYS A 149 13.63 -1.80 -6.77
C CYS A 149 14.32 -0.93 -7.85
N LYS A 150 14.16 -1.27 -9.13
CA LYS A 150 14.69 -0.52 -10.27
C LYS A 150 14.29 0.96 -10.25
N ASN A 151 15.10 1.82 -10.85
CA ASN A 151 14.86 3.25 -10.96
C ASN A 151 14.71 3.93 -9.57
N ASN A 152 15.74 3.77 -8.74
CA ASN A 152 15.99 4.48 -7.51
C ASN A 152 17.41 5.07 -7.55
N PHE A 153 17.92 5.60 -6.46
CA PHE A 153 19.28 6.13 -6.34
C PHE A 153 20.19 5.21 -5.49
N LEU A 154 19.90 3.90 -5.46
CA LEU A 154 20.65 2.93 -4.68
C LEU A 154 22.08 2.81 -5.23
N THR A 155 23.08 3.00 -4.38
CA THR A 155 24.49 2.78 -4.72
C THR A 155 24.99 1.41 -4.27
N HIS A 156 24.30 0.77 -3.35
CA HIS A 156 24.55 -0.56 -2.82
C HIS A 156 23.25 -1.23 -2.43
N LEU A 157 23.21 -2.56 -2.53
CA LEU A 157 22.09 -3.37 -2.07
C LEU A 157 22.59 -4.70 -1.53
N ASP A 158 22.47 -4.91 -0.22
CA ASP A 158 22.81 -6.17 0.43
C ASP A 158 21.59 -7.12 0.43
N ILE A 159 21.72 -8.27 -0.22
CA ILE A 159 20.70 -9.31 -0.30
C ILE A 159 21.07 -10.56 0.52
N THR A 160 22.13 -10.52 1.33
CA THR A 160 22.62 -11.69 2.08
C THR A 160 21.62 -12.20 3.11
N GLN A 161 20.76 -11.32 3.60
CA GLN A 161 19.72 -11.65 4.59
C GLN A 161 18.37 -12.08 3.97
N THR A 162 18.31 -12.21 2.63
CA THR A 162 17.09 -12.64 1.90
C THR A 162 17.30 -13.99 1.18
N PRO A 163 17.49 -15.09 1.92
CA PRO A 163 17.86 -16.40 1.33
C PRO A 163 16.78 -17.01 0.43
N LEU A 164 15.56 -16.52 0.50
CA LEU A 164 14.42 -17.02 -0.29
C LEU A 164 14.16 -16.18 -1.55
N LEU A 165 15.07 -15.25 -1.89
CA LEU A 165 14.86 -14.35 -3.00
C LEU A 165 15.03 -15.09 -4.35
N GLU A 166 13.90 -15.26 -5.07
CA GLU A 166 13.80 -16.01 -6.33
C GLU A 166 13.70 -15.07 -7.53
N ASP A 167 12.93 -13.99 -7.40
CA ASP A 167 12.63 -13.06 -8.49
C ASP A 167 13.04 -11.64 -8.11
N LYS A 168 13.87 -11.00 -8.96
CA LYS A 168 14.49 -9.71 -8.66
C LYS A 168 14.69 -8.87 -9.92
N ASP A 169 14.54 -7.57 -9.78
CA ASP A 169 14.89 -6.57 -10.78
C ASP A 169 15.52 -5.36 -10.08
N PHE A 170 16.84 -5.25 -10.22
CA PHE A 170 17.65 -4.23 -9.55
C PHE A 170 18.22 -3.18 -10.52
N SER A 171 18.21 -3.47 -11.82
CA SER A 171 18.86 -2.66 -12.86
C SER A 171 18.02 -1.48 -13.34
#